data_73f029a6beeb9f7079cca5e059c788ab
#
_entry.id   73f029a6beeb9f7079cca5e059c788ab
#
_cell.length_a   1.000
_cell.length_b   1.000
_cell.length_c   1.000
_cell.angle_alpha   90.00
_cell.angle_beta   90.00
_cell.angle_gamma   90.00
#
_symmetry.space_group_name_H-M   'P 1'
#
loop_
_entity.id
_entity.type
_entity.pdbx_description
1 polymer ?
#
loop_
_entity_poly.entity_id
_entity_poly.type
_entity_poly.pdbx_seq_one_letter_code
_entity_poly.pdbx_strand_id
1 'polypeptide(L)'
;MKNNIFLIIGLVTIMSFTITSYSITAFAQSTNQTSTSHSPQQQQQQQQQQQNSFCKLTESDMLGPFYKEGAPFKQKLGEGVKEGERLIITGKVMDNGCQPIKGAILDVWQANSTGEYDNEGFTLRGKVKTNNDGTYLIDTIIPNEYSAGDITRPGHVHLKVGAPNQPILTTQLYFEGDPYLSGLEDKSLILKLTDENGTKKANFDFVIEYYEEYEK
;
A
#
# COMPACT_ATOMS: atom_id res chain seq x y z
N MET A 1 67.44 -11.52 -17.31
CA MET A 1 68.69 -10.74 -17.26
C MET A 1 68.38 -9.31 -16.90
N LYS A 2 69.03 -8.82 -15.84
CA LYS A 2 69.16 -7.45 -15.34
C LYS A 2 67.97 -6.92 -14.51
N ASN A 3 68.15 -7.08 -13.21
CA ASN A 3 67.54 -6.33 -12.10
C ASN A 3 67.98 -4.86 -12.13
N ASN A 4 67.08 -3.97 -11.82
CA ASN A 4 67.41 -2.65 -11.30
C ASN A 4 66.58 -2.35 -10.06
N ILE A 5 67.25 -2.43 -8.91
CA ILE A 5 66.79 -1.98 -7.61
C ILE A 5 67.14 -0.50 -7.52
N PHE A 6 66.12 0.36 -7.36
CA PHE A 6 66.35 1.76 -6.94
C PHE A 6 66.05 1.90 -5.47
N LEU A 7 67.12 2.14 -4.73
CA LEU A 7 67.11 2.50 -3.32
C LEU A 7 66.91 4.01 -3.20
N ILE A 8 65.76 4.46 -2.63
CA ILE A 8 65.54 5.88 -2.32
C ILE A 8 65.68 6.03 -0.80
N ILE A 9 66.78 6.72 -0.43
CA ILE A 9 67.07 7.17 0.93
C ILE A 9 66.25 8.42 1.21
N GLY A 10 65.24 8.31 2.10
CA GLY A 10 64.46 9.45 2.54
C GLY A 10 65.09 10.17 3.71
N LEU A 11 65.35 11.43 3.53
CA LEU A 11 65.83 12.36 4.56
C LEU A 11 64.70 12.63 5.58
N VAL A 12 64.94 12.32 6.85
CA VAL A 12 64.06 12.71 7.97
C VAL A 12 64.49 14.08 8.44
N THR A 13 63.70 15.09 8.14
CA THR A 13 63.83 16.45 8.72
C THR A 13 62.98 16.52 10.00
N ILE A 14 63.68 16.64 11.14
CA ILE A 14 63.08 16.88 12.45
C ILE A 14 62.73 18.39 12.54
N MET A 15 61.43 18.68 12.45
CA MET A 15 60.92 20.04 12.75
C MET A 15 60.62 20.14 14.25
N SER A 16 61.43 20.95 14.95
CA SER A 16 61.21 21.32 16.35
C SER A 16 60.04 22.32 16.44
N PHE A 17 58.94 21.89 16.98
CA PHE A 17 57.83 22.80 17.32
C PHE A 17 58.03 23.41 18.69
N THR A 18 58.24 24.72 18.75
CA THR A 18 58.22 25.52 19.99
C THR A 18 56.77 25.73 20.39
N ILE A 19 56.38 25.20 21.55
CA ILE A 19 55.04 25.36 22.13
C ILE A 19 55.01 26.72 22.83
N THR A 20 54.32 27.68 22.22
CA THR A 20 53.97 28.95 22.85
C THR A 20 52.66 28.73 23.65
N SER A 21 52.78 28.84 24.96
CA SER A 21 51.63 28.72 25.89
C SER A 21 50.74 29.97 25.78
N TYR A 22 49.59 29.86 25.13
CA TYR A 22 48.51 30.84 25.23
C TYR A 22 47.62 30.49 26.40
N SER A 23 47.57 31.36 27.40
CA SER A 23 46.59 31.26 28.49
C SER A 23 45.21 31.62 27.95
N ILE A 24 44.36 30.57 27.75
CA ILE A 24 42.97 30.78 27.40
C ILE A 24 42.20 30.91 28.71
N THR A 25 41.75 32.14 29.00
CA THR A 25 40.74 32.37 30.03
C THR A 25 39.43 31.75 29.54
N ALA A 26 39.07 30.61 30.15
CA ALA A 26 37.79 29.95 29.89
C ALA A 26 36.66 30.84 30.47
N PHE A 27 35.88 31.43 29.56
CA PHE A 27 34.55 31.93 29.85
C PHE A 27 33.63 30.73 29.98
N ALA A 28 33.30 30.38 31.21
CA ALA A 28 32.30 29.35 31.46
C ALA A 28 30.91 29.89 31.10
N GLN A 29 30.46 29.62 29.87
CA GLN A 29 29.05 29.69 29.53
C GLN A 29 28.37 28.49 30.12
N SER A 30 27.62 28.69 31.18
CA SER A 30 26.67 27.70 31.76
C SER A 30 25.55 27.48 30.72
N THR A 31 25.73 26.53 29.84
CA THR A 31 24.62 25.98 29.08
C THR A 31 23.90 24.98 29.98
N ASN A 32 22.77 25.41 30.56
CA ASN A 32 21.79 24.52 31.17
C ASN A 32 21.26 23.58 30.09
N GLN A 33 21.96 22.48 29.83
CA GLN A 33 21.36 21.30 29.17
C GLN A 33 20.51 20.60 30.22
N THR A 34 19.22 20.90 30.22
CA THR A 34 18.23 20.11 30.92
C THR A 34 18.15 18.75 30.18
N SER A 35 19.00 17.82 30.57
CA SER A 35 18.84 16.43 30.18
C SER A 35 17.61 15.89 30.90
N THR A 36 16.46 15.93 30.25
CA THR A 36 15.25 15.23 30.69
C THR A 36 15.51 13.72 30.57
N SER A 37 16.05 13.15 31.65
CA SER A 37 16.12 11.70 31.81
C SER A 37 14.70 11.19 31.99
N HIS A 38 14.10 10.67 30.91
CA HIS A 38 12.82 9.99 30.98
C HIS A 38 12.97 8.73 31.85
N SER A 39 12.01 8.49 32.73
CA SER A 39 12.01 7.30 33.58
C SER A 39 11.90 6.03 32.71
N PRO A 40 12.39 4.86 33.18
CA PRO A 40 12.23 3.60 32.43
C PRO A 40 10.78 3.30 32.03
N GLN A 41 9.82 3.74 32.84
CA GLN A 41 8.39 3.61 32.55
C GLN A 41 7.94 4.52 31.38
N GLN A 42 8.48 5.72 31.26
CA GLN A 42 8.18 6.61 30.13
C GLN A 42 8.81 6.10 28.82
N GLN A 43 9.99 5.51 28.88
CA GLN A 43 10.61 4.86 27.73
C GLN A 43 9.84 3.62 27.27
N GLN A 44 9.32 2.81 28.20
CA GLN A 44 8.46 1.67 27.87
C GLN A 44 7.11 2.11 27.29
N GLN A 45 6.51 3.18 27.78
CA GLN A 45 5.27 3.74 27.20
C GLN A 45 5.49 4.31 25.80
N GLN A 46 6.62 4.94 25.53
CA GLN A 46 6.96 5.42 24.18
C GLN A 46 7.23 4.27 23.22
N GLN A 47 7.87 3.19 23.67
CA GLN A 47 8.06 1.98 22.85
C GLN A 47 6.74 1.25 22.57
N GLN A 48 5.82 1.19 23.53
CA GLN A 48 4.48 0.63 23.32
C GLN A 48 3.62 1.49 22.38
N GLN A 49 3.77 2.82 22.39
CA GLN A 49 3.09 3.71 21.45
C GLN A 49 3.63 3.59 20.03
N GLN A 50 4.93 3.30 19.85
CA GLN A 50 5.50 3.02 18.53
C GLN A 50 5.08 1.66 17.96
N GLN A 51 4.81 0.65 18.81
CA GLN A 51 4.34 -0.66 18.37
C GLN A 51 2.88 -0.65 17.87
N ASN A 52 2.09 0.36 18.20
CA ASN A 52 0.66 0.46 17.82
C ASN A 52 0.40 1.31 16.55
N SER A 53 1.43 1.66 15.79
CA SER A 53 1.29 2.56 14.63
C SER A 53 1.25 1.85 13.27
N PHE A 54 1.20 0.52 13.25
CA PHE A 54 1.08 -0.21 11.99
C PHE A 54 -0.37 -0.53 11.67
N CYS A 55 -0.80 -0.21 10.46
CA CYS A 55 -2.06 -0.65 9.92
C CYS A 55 -2.00 -2.15 9.58
N LYS A 56 -3.06 -2.88 9.89
CA LYS A 56 -3.16 -4.29 9.50
C LYS A 56 -3.23 -4.37 7.97
N LEU A 57 -2.37 -5.20 7.38
CA LEU A 57 -2.41 -5.48 5.95
C LEU A 57 -3.78 -6.04 5.55
N THR A 58 -4.25 -5.62 4.39
CA THR A 58 -5.46 -6.21 3.78
C THR A 58 -5.20 -7.67 3.46
N GLU A 59 -6.15 -8.52 3.80
CA GLU A 59 -6.06 -9.96 3.53
C GLU A 59 -6.04 -10.24 2.03
N SER A 60 -5.20 -11.19 1.63
CA SER A 60 -5.17 -11.68 0.26
C SER A 60 -6.28 -12.68 0.01
N ASP A 61 -6.71 -12.78 -1.25
CA ASP A 61 -7.66 -13.78 -1.69
C ASP A 61 -7.28 -14.29 -3.09
N MET A 62 -8.00 -15.28 -3.58
CA MET A 62 -7.67 -15.94 -4.85
C MET A 62 -7.81 -15.01 -6.06
N LEU A 63 -6.94 -15.21 -7.04
CA LEU A 63 -7.00 -14.51 -8.33
C LEU A 63 -8.27 -14.90 -9.11
N GLY A 64 -8.70 -16.15 -8.98
CA GLY A 64 -9.76 -16.72 -9.82
C GLY A 64 -9.33 -16.93 -11.28
N PRO A 65 -10.18 -17.59 -12.08
CA PRO A 65 -9.84 -17.99 -13.46
C PRO A 65 -10.08 -16.88 -14.49
N PHE A 66 -10.69 -15.76 -14.13
CA PHE A 66 -11.15 -14.74 -15.07
C PHE A 66 -10.26 -13.49 -15.14
N TYR A 67 -9.09 -13.49 -14.52
CA TYR A 67 -8.15 -12.37 -14.67
C TYR A 67 -7.69 -12.24 -16.13
N LYS A 68 -7.69 -11.02 -16.63
CA LYS A 68 -7.21 -10.68 -17.98
C LYS A 68 -6.26 -9.50 -17.88
N GLU A 69 -5.03 -9.71 -18.30
CA GLU A 69 -4.01 -8.67 -18.31
C GLU A 69 -4.30 -7.59 -19.36
N GLY A 70 -3.75 -6.40 -19.15
CA GLY A 70 -3.82 -5.32 -20.13
C GLY A 70 -5.07 -4.44 -20.05
N ALA A 71 -5.85 -4.54 -18.97
CA ALA A 71 -7.00 -3.67 -18.77
C ALA A 71 -6.60 -2.18 -18.84
N PRO A 72 -7.40 -1.32 -19.53
CA PRO A 72 -7.12 0.10 -19.66
C PRO A 72 -7.43 0.86 -18.38
N PHE A 73 -6.85 2.05 -18.23
CA PHE A 73 -7.30 2.99 -17.20
C PHE A 73 -8.71 3.49 -17.55
N LYS A 74 -9.61 3.44 -16.55
CA LYS A 74 -11.00 3.88 -16.69
C LYS A 74 -11.44 4.71 -15.49
N GLN A 75 -12.24 5.74 -15.74
CA GLN A 75 -12.93 6.48 -14.66
C GLN A 75 -14.19 5.76 -14.17
N LYS A 76 -14.85 5.02 -15.08
CA LYS A 76 -16.05 4.23 -14.80
C LYS A 76 -15.89 2.86 -15.44
N LEU A 77 -15.85 1.82 -14.63
CA LEU A 77 -15.76 0.44 -15.12
C LEU A 77 -17.09 0.01 -15.76
N GLY A 78 -18.21 0.50 -15.21
CA GLY A 78 -19.57 0.24 -15.71
C GLY A 78 -20.00 1.13 -16.87
N GLU A 79 -19.08 1.88 -17.51
CA GLU A 79 -19.45 2.72 -18.66
C GLU A 79 -20.01 1.87 -19.81
N GLY A 80 -21.18 2.26 -20.30
CA GLY A 80 -21.91 1.54 -21.36
C GLY A 80 -22.70 0.32 -20.90
N VAL A 81 -22.58 -0.10 -19.65
CA VAL A 81 -23.39 -1.16 -19.05
C VAL A 81 -24.77 -0.57 -18.73
N LYS A 82 -25.83 -1.20 -19.27
CA LYS A 82 -27.20 -0.72 -19.13
C LYS A 82 -27.97 -1.36 -17.98
N GLU A 83 -27.52 -2.54 -17.54
CA GLU A 83 -28.20 -3.37 -16.55
C GLU A 83 -27.38 -3.49 -15.29
N GLY A 84 -28.05 -3.57 -14.15
CA GLY A 84 -27.44 -3.68 -12.83
C GLY A 84 -27.52 -2.42 -11.99
N GLU A 85 -27.48 -2.57 -10.69
CA GLU A 85 -27.44 -1.46 -9.74
C GLU A 85 -26.07 -0.82 -9.72
N ARG A 86 -26.01 0.51 -9.81
CA ARG A 86 -24.74 1.23 -9.73
C ARG A 86 -24.10 1.07 -8.36
N LEU A 87 -22.81 0.77 -8.37
CA LEU A 87 -21.96 0.63 -7.18
C LEU A 87 -20.81 1.62 -7.25
N ILE A 88 -20.60 2.34 -6.16
CA ILE A 88 -19.43 3.20 -5.96
C ILE A 88 -18.67 2.68 -4.73
N ILE A 89 -17.41 2.29 -4.94
CA ILE A 89 -16.50 1.95 -3.85
C ILE A 89 -15.45 3.06 -3.77
N THR A 90 -15.32 3.65 -2.59
CA THR A 90 -14.29 4.65 -2.29
C THR A 90 -13.40 4.19 -1.17
N GLY A 91 -12.25 4.82 -1.00
CA GLY A 91 -11.32 4.55 0.10
C GLY A 91 -9.95 5.08 -0.21
N LYS A 92 -8.97 4.61 0.55
CA LYS A 92 -7.55 4.92 0.37
C LYS A 92 -6.75 3.65 0.15
N VAL A 93 -5.62 3.80 -0.53
CA VAL A 93 -4.53 2.82 -0.50
C VAL A 93 -3.44 3.39 0.39
N MET A 94 -3.04 2.62 1.38
CA MET A 94 -2.05 2.99 2.39
C MET A 94 -0.97 1.91 2.49
N ASP A 95 0.19 2.29 3.00
CA ASP A 95 1.22 1.37 3.40
C ASP A 95 0.93 0.79 4.81
N ASN A 96 1.77 -0.13 5.26
CA ASN A 96 1.68 -0.70 6.61
C ASN A 96 2.00 0.31 7.72
N GLY A 97 2.62 1.45 7.42
CA GLY A 97 2.78 2.60 8.31
C GLY A 97 1.57 3.53 8.32
N CYS A 98 0.45 3.15 7.68
CA CYS A 98 -0.78 3.95 7.54
C CYS A 98 -0.59 5.23 6.71
N GLN A 99 0.48 5.33 5.91
CA GLN A 99 0.70 6.48 5.05
C GLN A 99 0.01 6.28 3.69
N PRO A 100 -0.68 7.30 3.16
CA PRO A 100 -1.37 7.17 1.90
C PRO A 100 -0.39 7.02 0.73
N ILE A 101 -0.66 6.07 -0.17
CA ILE A 101 0.17 5.81 -1.35
C ILE A 101 -0.41 6.54 -2.55
N LYS A 102 0.30 7.57 -3.00
CA LYS A 102 0.01 8.29 -4.24
C LYS A 102 0.31 7.40 -5.44
N GLY A 103 -0.61 7.35 -6.39
CA GLY A 103 -0.38 6.71 -7.68
C GLY A 103 -0.38 5.19 -7.64
N ALA A 104 -0.84 4.57 -6.54
CA ALA A 104 -1.13 3.15 -6.50
C ALA A 104 -2.17 2.79 -7.57
N ILE A 105 -2.05 1.59 -8.12
CA ILE A 105 -2.92 1.09 -9.18
C ILE A 105 -3.80 -0.02 -8.60
N LEU A 106 -5.11 0.12 -8.80
CA LEU A 106 -6.11 -0.90 -8.55
C LEU A 106 -6.53 -1.45 -9.92
N ASP A 107 -6.11 -2.68 -10.25
CA ASP A 107 -6.56 -3.40 -11.44
C ASP A 107 -7.77 -4.23 -11.05
N VAL A 108 -8.95 -3.86 -11.56
CA VAL A 108 -10.26 -4.30 -11.09
C VAL A 108 -10.96 -5.12 -12.15
N TRP A 109 -11.58 -6.25 -11.76
CA TRP A 109 -12.44 -7.03 -12.66
C TRP A 109 -13.57 -7.72 -11.88
N GLN A 110 -14.70 -7.90 -12.52
CA GLN A 110 -15.87 -8.49 -11.93
C GLN A 110 -16.83 -9.08 -12.98
N ALA A 111 -17.78 -9.89 -12.52
CA ALA A 111 -18.93 -10.31 -13.31
C ALA A 111 -19.93 -9.15 -13.51
N ASN A 112 -20.80 -9.28 -14.49
CA ASN A 112 -21.95 -8.38 -14.70
C ASN A 112 -23.12 -8.73 -13.75
N SER A 113 -24.26 -8.07 -13.95
CA SER A 113 -25.49 -8.29 -13.16
C SER A 113 -26.16 -9.64 -13.42
N THR A 114 -25.66 -10.47 -14.35
CA THR A 114 -26.11 -11.84 -14.62
C THR A 114 -25.06 -12.90 -14.28
N GLY A 115 -23.94 -12.52 -13.61
CA GLY A 115 -22.89 -13.44 -13.21
C GLY A 115 -21.88 -13.79 -14.30
N GLU A 116 -21.85 -13.06 -15.41
CA GLU A 116 -20.98 -13.35 -16.55
C GLU A 116 -19.77 -12.41 -16.59
N TYR A 117 -18.60 -12.95 -16.94
CA TYR A 117 -17.37 -12.19 -17.16
C TYR A 117 -17.16 -11.90 -18.65
N ASP A 118 -16.79 -10.65 -18.99
CA ASP A 118 -16.30 -10.33 -20.33
C ASP A 118 -14.89 -10.92 -20.52
N ASN A 119 -14.81 -12.04 -21.22
CA ASN A 119 -13.55 -12.74 -21.51
C ASN A 119 -12.88 -12.28 -22.81
N GLU A 120 -13.58 -11.49 -23.65
CA GLU A 120 -13.08 -11.00 -24.92
C GLU A 120 -12.60 -9.54 -24.83
N GLY A 121 -13.38 -8.68 -24.21
CA GLY A 121 -13.11 -7.26 -24.04
C GLY A 121 -12.64 -6.88 -22.63
N PHE A 122 -12.97 -5.67 -22.26
CA PHE A 122 -12.69 -5.08 -20.94
C PHE A 122 -13.92 -4.40 -20.33
N THR A 123 -15.11 -4.97 -20.55
CA THR A 123 -16.33 -4.54 -19.85
C THR A 123 -16.22 -4.94 -18.38
N LEU A 124 -16.50 -4.02 -17.46
CA LEU A 124 -16.35 -4.22 -16.01
C LEU A 124 -14.93 -4.67 -15.60
N ARG A 125 -13.96 -4.26 -16.39
CA ARG A 125 -12.53 -4.44 -16.17
C ARG A 125 -11.83 -3.11 -16.42
N GLY A 126 -10.91 -2.72 -15.57
CA GLY A 126 -10.17 -1.48 -15.75
C GLY A 126 -9.22 -1.19 -14.61
N LYS A 127 -8.31 -0.26 -14.84
CA LYS A 127 -7.37 0.24 -13.84
C LYS A 127 -7.82 1.59 -13.32
N VAL A 128 -7.77 1.74 -12.01
CA VAL A 128 -8.00 2.99 -11.30
C VAL A 128 -6.68 3.37 -10.63
N LYS A 129 -6.37 4.65 -10.60
CA LYS A 129 -5.15 5.17 -9.96
C LYS A 129 -5.53 6.05 -8.78
N THR A 130 -4.80 5.90 -7.66
CA THR A 130 -5.03 6.77 -6.50
C THR A 130 -4.56 8.20 -6.75
N ASN A 131 -5.24 9.13 -6.11
CA ASN A 131 -4.91 10.55 -6.06
C ASN A 131 -3.65 10.81 -5.20
N ASN A 132 -3.29 12.09 -5.04
CA ASN A 132 -2.13 12.50 -4.25
C ASN A 132 -2.23 12.17 -2.76
N ASP A 133 -3.44 12.03 -2.25
CA ASP A 133 -3.78 11.70 -0.87
C ASP A 133 -4.13 10.22 -0.66
N GLY A 134 -3.79 9.37 -1.65
CA GLY A 134 -4.04 7.93 -1.63
C GLY A 134 -5.50 7.54 -1.92
N THR A 135 -6.41 8.50 -2.11
CA THR A 135 -7.84 8.20 -2.35
C THR A 135 -8.08 7.60 -3.73
N TYR A 136 -9.08 6.72 -3.82
CA TYR A 136 -9.54 6.12 -5.07
C TYR A 136 -11.07 6.11 -5.16
N LEU A 137 -11.58 5.93 -6.36
CA LEU A 137 -13.00 5.72 -6.64
C LEU A 137 -13.15 4.65 -7.72
N ILE A 138 -13.90 3.61 -7.43
CA ILE A 138 -14.35 2.60 -8.39
C ILE A 138 -15.84 2.84 -8.64
N ASP A 139 -16.20 3.22 -9.87
CA ASP A 139 -17.59 3.41 -10.33
C ASP A 139 -17.94 2.23 -11.24
N THR A 140 -18.82 1.36 -10.75
CA THR A 140 -19.16 0.09 -11.39
C THR A 140 -20.64 -0.27 -11.13
N ILE A 141 -21.00 -1.52 -11.26
CA ILE A 141 -22.30 -2.07 -10.87
C ILE A 141 -22.12 -3.17 -9.81
N ILE A 142 -23.19 -3.52 -9.11
CA ILE A 142 -23.19 -4.71 -8.24
C ILE A 142 -23.01 -5.96 -9.11
N PRO A 143 -21.93 -6.76 -8.89
CA PRO A 143 -21.77 -8.05 -9.55
C PRO A 143 -22.77 -9.06 -8.99
N ASN A 144 -23.28 -9.94 -9.83
CA ASN A 144 -24.08 -11.05 -9.36
C ASN A 144 -23.20 -12.27 -9.06
N GLU A 145 -23.82 -13.25 -8.39
CA GLU A 145 -23.22 -14.56 -8.19
C GLU A 145 -22.94 -15.26 -9.52
N TYR A 146 -21.98 -16.16 -9.55
CA TYR A 146 -21.74 -17.03 -10.70
C TYR A 146 -21.49 -18.48 -10.28
N SER A 147 -21.86 -19.42 -11.15
CA SER A 147 -21.65 -20.83 -10.91
C SER A 147 -20.36 -21.32 -11.58
N ALA A 148 -19.53 -22.02 -10.82
CA ALA A 148 -18.33 -22.71 -11.28
C ALA A 148 -18.49 -24.21 -10.98
N GLY A 149 -19.04 -24.95 -11.94
CA GLY A 149 -19.48 -26.33 -11.72
C GLY A 149 -20.63 -26.39 -10.72
N ASP A 150 -20.46 -27.19 -9.67
CA ASP A 150 -21.46 -27.36 -8.61
C ASP A 150 -21.38 -26.29 -7.49
N ILE A 151 -20.47 -25.34 -7.62
CA ILE A 151 -20.26 -24.29 -6.61
C ILE A 151 -20.80 -22.96 -7.14
N THR A 152 -21.71 -22.34 -6.37
CA THR A 152 -22.10 -20.96 -6.59
C THR A 152 -21.22 -20.04 -5.73
N ARG A 153 -20.53 -19.10 -6.40
CA ARG A 153 -19.72 -18.07 -5.75
C ARG A 153 -20.56 -16.82 -5.50
N PRO A 154 -20.44 -16.17 -4.33
CA PRO A 154 -21.10 -14.90 -4.06
C PRO A 154 -20.69 -13.85 -5.08
N GLY A 155 -21.49 -12.80 -5.24
CA GLY A 155 -21.12 -11.62 -6.00
C GLY A 155 -19.86 -10.98 -5.39
N HIS A 156 -18.84 -10.70 -6.21
CA HIS A 156 -17.59 -10.11 -5.72
C HIS A 156 -16.84 -9.29 -6.76
N VAL A 157 -16.02 -8.39 -6.26
CA VAL A 157 -15.10 -7.58 -7.08
C VAL A 157 -13.69 -8.07 -6.81
N HIS A 158 -12.99 -8.49 -7.85
CA HIS A 158 -11.56 -8.83 -7.78
C HIS A 158 -10.69 -7.59 -7.93
N LEU A 159 -9.55 -7.58 -7.24
CA LEU A 159 -8.57 -6.53 -7.35
C LEU A 159 -7.13 -7.06 -7.29
N LYS A 160 -6.27 -6.42 -8.07
CA LYS A 160 -4.83 -6.36 -7.82
C LYS A 160 -4.49 -4.95 -7.41
N VAL A 161 -3.95 -4.77 -6.23
CA VAL A 161 -3.61 -3.45 -5.67
C VAL A 161 -2.11 -3.38 -5.44
N GLY A 162 -1.45 -2.37 -5.99
CA GLY A 162 -0.01 -2.21 -5.83
C GLY A 162 0.50 -0.87 -6.35
N ALA A 163 1.75 -0.58 -6.07
CA ALA A 163 2.49 0.55 -6.60
C ALA A 163 3.65 0.05 -7.50
N PRO A 164 4.24 0.88 -8.37
CA PRO A 164 5.38 0.49 -9.18
C PRO A 164 6.52 -0.07 -8.31
N ASN A 165 7.12 -1.19 -8.75
CA ASN A 165 8.22 -1.89 -8.07
C ASN A 165 7.92 -2.41 -6.65
N GLN A 166 6.63 -2.49 -6.28
CA GLN A 166 6.19 -2.96 -4.98
C GLN A 166 5.45 -4.30 -5.11
N PRO A 167 5.33 -5.09 -4.03
CA PRO A 167 4.47 -6.26 -4.01
C PRO A 167 3.04 -5.93 -4.39
N ILE A 168 2.37 -6.86 -5.07
CA ILE A 168 0.98 -6.70 -5.51
C ILE A 168 0.09 -7.55 -4.60
N LEU A 169 -0.82 -6.90 -3.90
CA LEU A 169 -1.92 -7.56 -3.21
C LEU A 169 -2.93 -8.06 -4.26
N THR A 170 -3.26 -9.36 -4.22
CA THR A 170 -4.41 -9.91 -4.93
C THR A 170 -5.49 -10.21 -3.91
N THR A 171 -6.69 -9.68 -4.09
CA THR A 171 -7.79 -9.82 -3.14
C THR A 171 -9.16 -9.76 -3.83
N GLN A 172 -10.22 -9.97 -3.04
CA GLN A 172 -11.60 -9.86 -3.48
C GLN A 172 -12.40 -9.06 -2.44
N LEU A 173 -13.42 -8.34 -2.88
CA LEU A 173 -14.38 -7.66 -2.00
C LEU A 173 -15.74 -8.28 -2.20
N TYR A 174 -16.37 -8.66 -1.10
CA TYR A 174 -17.69 -9.28 -1.03
C TYR A 174 -18.72 -8.31 -0.45
N PHE A 175 -19.98 -8.73 -0.39
CA PHE A 175 -21.07 -7.88 0.06
C PHE A 175 -21.86 -8.53 1.19
N GLU A 176 -22.10 -7.77 2.27
CA GLU A 176 -22.90 -8.23 3.41
C GLU A 176 -24.31 -8.60 2.96
N GLY A 177 -24.80 -9.74 3.41
CA GLY A 177 -26.14 -10.24 3.09
C GLY A 177 -26.24 -11.04 1.80
N ASP A 178 -25.15 -11.24 1.06
CA ASP A 178 -25.13 -12.14 -0.09
C ASP A 178 -25.42 -13.58 0.40
N PRO A 179 -26.46 -14.26 -0.14
CA PRO A 179 -26.88 -15.57 0.34
C PRO A 179 -25.88 -16.70 0.05
N TYR A 180 -24.92 -16.46 -0.82
CA TYR A 180 -23.88 -17.43 -1.21
C TYR A 180 -22.56 -17.24 -0.47
N LEU A 181 -22.47 -16.32 0.50
CA LEU A 181 -21.33 -16.27 1.40
C LEU A 181 -21.22 -17.59 2.15
N SER A 182 -20.13 -18.32 1.92
CA SER A 182 -19.90 -19.66 2.50
C SER A 182 -19.45 -19.60 3.97
N GLY A 183 -19.03 -18.41 4.42
CA GLY A 183 -18.39 -18.20 5.71
C GLY A 183 -16.88 -18.53 5.71
N LEU A 184 -16.32 -18.85 4.54
CA LEU A 184 -14.88 -19.04 4.34
C LEU A 184 -14.17 -17.72 3.95
N GLU A 185 -14.95 -16.75 3.47
CA GLU A 185 -14.45 -15.43 3.13
C GLU A 185 -13.95 -14.71 4.39
N ASP A 186 -12.81 -14.01 4.30
CA ASP A 186 -12.35 -13.18 5.41
C ASP A 186 -13.34 -12.04 5.65
N LYS A 187 -13.79 -11.92 6.90
CA LYS A 187 -14.81 -10.93 7.27
C LYS A 187 -14.39 -9.49 7.04
N SER A 188 -13.09 -9.22 7.01
CA SER A 188 -12.57 -7.88 6.72
C SER A 188 -12.73 -7.49 5.24
N LEU A 189 -12.99 -8.46 4.35
CA LEU A 189 -13.23 -8.25 2.92
C LEU A 189 -14.72 -8.12 2.58
N ILE A 190 -15.61 -8.21 3.55
CA ILE A 190 -17.06 -8.12 3.35
C ILE A 190 -17.51 -6.67 3.55
N LEU A 191 -17.97 -6.03 2.49
CA LEU A 191 -18.44 -4.66 2.47
C LEU A 191 -19.89 -4.56 2.95
N LYS A 192 -20.16 -3.54 3.76
CA LYS A 192 -21.52 -3.10 4.04
C LYS A 192 -21.92 -2.02 3.04
N LEU A 193 -23.02 -2.25 2.35
CA LEU A 193 -23.55 -1.29 1.37
C LEU A 193 -24.54 -0.32 2.02
N THR A 194 -24.48 0.95 1.61
CA THR A 194 -25.52 1.95 1.86
C THR A 194 -26.16 2.32 0.54
N ASP A 195 -27.44 2.69 0.56
CA ASP A 195 -28.17 3.18 -0.62
C ASP A 195 -28.30 4.69 -0.55
N GLU A 196 -27.84 5.38 -1.59
CA GLU A 196 -28.02 6.81 -1.75
C GLU A 196 -28.63 7.09 -3.12
N ASN A 197 -29.93 7.38 -3.14
CA ASN A 197 -30.70 7.71 -4.34
C ASN A 197 -30.58 6.63 -5.45
N GLY A 198 -30.64 5.35 -5.08
CA GLY A 198 -30.53 4.22 -6.02
C GLY A 198 -29.11 3.89 -6.46
N THR A 199 -28.10 4.46 -5.80
CA THR A 199 -26.71 4.10 -5.98
C THR A 199 -26.20 3.42 -4.71
N LYS A 200 -25.70 2.19 -4.84
CA LYS A 200 -25.03 1.49 -3.73
C LYS A 200 -23.64 2.08 -3.52
N LYS A 201 -23.28 2.30 -2.27
CA LYS A 201 -21.99 2.86 -1.88
C LYS A 201 -21.35 2.03 -0.80
N ALA A 202 -20.03 1.92 -0.87
CA ALA A 202 -19.19 1.34 0.17
C ALA A 202 -17.91 2.15 0.33
N ASN A 203 -17.29 2.01 1.49
CA ASN A 203 -15.92 2.50 1.74
C ASN A 203 -15.04 1.32 2.12
N PHE A 204 -13.83 1.26 1.54
CA PHE A 204 -12.83 0.25 1.87
C PHE A 204 -11.43 0.83 1.72
N ASP A 205 -10.62 0.73 2.77
CA ASP A 205 -9.23 1.15 2.75
C ASP A 205 -8.32 -0.08 2.55
N PHE A 206 -7.47 -0.05 1.52
CA PHE A 206 -6.45 -1.06 1.29
C PHE A 206 -5.18 -0.68 2.03
N VAL A 207 -4.63 -1.63 2.77
CA VAL A 207 -3.28 -1.54 3.35
C VAL A 207 -2.43 -2.59 2.67
N ILE A 208 -1.38 -2.15 1.97
CA ILE A 208 -0.48 -3.03 1.20
C ILE A 208 0.94 -2.98 1.74
N GLU A 209 1.72 -4.02 1.48
CA GLU A 209 3.16 -3.96 1.68
C GLU A 209 3.76 -2.89 0.79
N TYR A 210 4.57 -2.02 1.37
CA TYR A 210 5.25 -0.96 0.65
C TYR A 210 6.63 -0.74 1.25
N TYR A 211 7.66 -0.82 0.43
CA TYR A 211 9.04 -0.60 0.82
C TYR A 211 9.49 0.74 0.25
N GLU A 212 9.88 1.68 1.13
CA GLU A 212 10.51 2.91 0.67
C GLU A 212 11.80 2.57 -0.07
N GLU A 213 11.92 3.01 -1.33
CA GLU A 213 13.19 2.92 -2.04
C GLU A 213 14.17 3.87 -1.32
N TYR A 214 15.19 3.31 -0.66
CA TYR A 214 16.32 4.12 -0.21
C TYR A 214 17.02 4.66 -1.46
N GLU A 215 16.88 5.96 -1.72
CA GLU A 215 17.70 6.65 -2.71
C GLU A 215 19.18 6.40 -2.34
N LYS A 216 19.90 5.73 -3.28
CA LYS A 216 21.33 5.44 -3.13
C LYS A 216 22.15 6.63 -3.60
#